data_a24ff626cb89546ebdf5fb100641321b
#
_entry.id   a24ff626cb89546ebdf5fb100641321b
#
_cell.length_a   1.000
_cell.length_b   1.000
_cell.length_c   1.000
_cell.angle_alpha   90.00
_cell.angle_beta   90.00
_cell.angle_gamma   90.00
#
_symmetry.space_group_name_H-M   'P 1'
#
loop_
_entity.id
_entity.type
_entity.pdbx_description
1 polymer ?
#
loop_
_entity_poly.entity_id
_entity_poly.type
_entity_poly.pdbx_seq_one_letter_code
_entity_poly.pdbx_strand_id
1 'polypeptide(L)'
;MKKSKVLKTIKTVIAVFLAIAIVVIGVLFFPLTGKKHIEIWSKSDKFDISKIETVEKDRDDFKILMFTDTQLWSDLGKNKECYDEMDALVEQTRPDMITLPGDVLSAMASRFSINNFIKHMDSYKIPWAPVFGNHDNEIPTTTLNWQGDKYEASEYCLFKKGPSNLYGCGNYVVNIVENDKPVYSVYMLDNGRYLKYNNDTTKEIYMGYEQIAWYEWNVLGINEAAGYTVPSMTFSHFAQPEFKEAVEKYGVKGDDEGYTIPSEHGFGYSQYLPGCAPVKSGFVDKCKKLGSTKYIFCGHDHENNASVTDDGITYTYGLKTGPSPVPWNYAKETGGTLITINGKGENQNVNIENYVINSNNR
;
A
#
# COMPACT_ATOMS: atom_id res chain seq x y z
N MET A 1 -47.66 11.02 -46.04
CA MET A 1 -47.56 11.80 -44.76
C MET A 1 -47.23 10.98 -43.51
N LYS A 2 -47.84 9.83 -43.21
CA LYS A 2 -47.54 9.02 -41.98
C LYS A 2 -46.09 8.50 -41.92
N LYS A 3 -45.51 7.95 -43.02
CA LYS A 3 -44.12 7.43 -43.03
C LYS A 3 -43.05 8.49 -42.73
N SER A 4 -43.25 9.74 -43.17
CA SER A 4 -42.30 10.85 -42.90
C SER A 4 -42.32 11.27 -41.42
N LYS A 5 -43.46 11.28 -40.75
CA LYS A 5 -43.55 11.58 -39.31
C LYS A 5 -42.87 10.48 -38.47
N VAL A 6 -43.13 9.20 -38.79
CA VAL A 6 -42.51 8.07 -38.10
C VAL A 6 -40.98 8.11 -38.23
N LEU A 7 -40.44 8.35 -39.44
CA LEU A 7 -38.98 8.46 -39.66
C LEU A 7 -38.36 9.64 -38.87
N LYS A 8 -39.08 10.77 -38.78
CA LYS A 8 -38.63 11.94 -38.01
C LYS A 8 -38.58 11.63 -36.52
N THR A 9 -39.59 10.95 -35.98
CA THR A 9 -39.63 10.50 -34.58
C THR A 9 -38.49 9.53 -34.27
N ILE A 10 -38.25 8.52 -35.14
CA ILE A 10 -37.12 7.57 -34.96
C ILE A 10 -35.80 8.30 -34.93
N LYS A 11 -35.55 9.23 -35.86
CA LYS A 11 -34.31 10.02 -35.88
C LYS A 11 -34.11 10.83 -34.60
N THR A 12 -35.20 11.45 -34.09
CA THR A 12 -35.14 12.21 -32.82
C THR A 12 -34.83 11.29 -31.63
N VAL A 13 -35.45 10.13 -31.54
CA VAL A 13 -35.18 9.16 -30.48
C VAL A 13 -33.72 8.70 -30.51
N ILE A 14 -33.22 8.35 -31.70
CA ILE A 14 -31.80 7.95 -31.86
C ILE A 14 -30.87 9.10 -31.46
N ALA A 15 -31.15 10.34 -31.87
CA ALA A 15 -30.34 11.49 -31.51
C ALA A 15 -30.30 11.75 -29.98
N VAL A 16 -31.45 11.57 -29.31
CA VAL A 16 -31.55 11.67 -27.84
C VAL A 16 -30.73 10.57 -27.16
N PHE A 17 -30.86 9.31 -27.64
CA PHE A 17 -30.05 8.21 -27.09
C PHE A 17 -28.54 8.43 -27.29
N LEU A 18 -28.11 8.92 -28.46
CA LEU A 18 -26.70 9.25 -28.72
C LEU A 18 -26.23 10.39 -27.83
N ALA A 19 -27.03 11.44 -27.64
CA ALA A 19 -26.69 12.54 -26.74
C ALA A 19 -26.54 12.06 -25.29
N ILE A 20 -27.46 11.22 -24.81
CA ILE A 20 -27.38 10.61 -23.48
C ILE A 20 -26.10 9.74 -23.36
N ALA A 21 -25.83 8.91 -24.37
CA ALA A 21 -24.63 8.07 -24.39
C ALA A 21 -23.34 8.91 -24.35
N ILE A 22 -23.27 10.00 -25.11
CA ILE A 22 -22.11 10.93 -25.09
C ILE A 22 -21.96 11.57 -23.71
N VAL A 23 -23.05 12.01 -23.09
CA VAL A 23 -23.01 12.59 -21.73
C VAL A 23 -22.55 11.55 -20.70
N VAL A 24 -23.10 10.33 -20.77
CA VAL A 24 -22.70 9.23 -19.87
C VAL A 24 -21.23 8.88 -20.06
N ILE A 25 -20.76 8.72 -21.29
CA ILE A 25 -19.35 8.47 -21.59
C ILE A 25 -18.48 9.63 -21.09
N GLY A 26 -18.89 10.88 -21.33
CA GLY A 26 -18.17 12.07 -20.83
C GLY A 26 -18.08 12.06 -19.31
N VAL A 27 -19.14 11.76 -18.59
CA VAL A 27 -19.13 11.67 -17.12
C VAL A 27 -18.25 10.51 -16.63
N LEU A 28 -18.31 9.35 -17.29
CA LEU A 28 -17.55 8.17 -16.90
C LEU A 28 -16.03 8.33 -17.14
N PHE A 29 -15.64 9.01 -18.20
CA PHE A 29 -14.25 9.13 -18.62
C PHE A 29 -13.62 10.53 -18.39
N PHE A 30 -14.39 11.47 -17.85
CA PHE A 30 -13.84 12.79 -17.50
C PHE A 30 -12.80 12.63 -16.37
N PRO A 31 -11.53 13.05 -16.58
CA PRO A 31 -10.49 12.88 -15.59
C PRO A 31 -10.79 13.65 -14.30
N LEU A 32 -10.76 12.97 -13.15
CA LEU A 32 -10.81 13.58 -11.82
C LEU A 32 -9.38 13.79 -11.34
N THR A 33 -8.91 15.04 -11.34
CA THR A 33 -7.48 15.36 -11.15
C THR A 33 -7.09 15.69 -9.72
N GLY A 34 -8.06 16.05 -8.87
CA GLY A 34 -7.80 16.45 -7.48
C GLY A 34 -7.01 17.75 -7.35
N LYS A 35 -6.69 18.13 -6.12
CA LYS A 35 -5.84 19.29 -5.82
C LYS A 35 -4.39 18.92 -6.03
N LYS A 36 -3.67 19.73 -6.81
CA LYS A 36 -2.24 19.53 -6.98
C LYS A 36 -1.55 19.76 -5.63
N HIS A 37 -0.74 18.81 -5.23
CA HIS A 37 0.12 18.95 -4.07
C HIS A 37 1.26 19.94 -4.40
N ILE A 38 1.52 20.89 -3.53
CA ILE A 38 2.46 22.01 -3.77
C ILE A 38 3.56 22.12 -2.72
N GLU A 39 3.49 21.34 -1.64
CA GLU A 39 4.54 21.35 -0.63
C GLU A 39 5.84 20.80 -1.23
N ILE A 40 6.93 21.52 -1.04
CA ILE A 40 8.26 21.15 -1.52
C ILE A 40 9.14 20.95 -0.29
N TRP A 41 9.81 19.82 -0.23
CA TRP A 41 10.80 19.54 0.80
C TRP A 41 12.21 19.88 0.32
N SER A 42 13.01 20.38 1.27
CA SER A 42 14.44 20.61 1.10
C SER A 42 15.22 20.05 2.29
N LYS A 43 16.43 19.57 2.04
CA LYS A 43 17.36 19.13 3.12
C LYS A 43 17.69 20.24 4.13
N SER A 44 17.54 21.49 3.74
CA SER A 44 17.75 22.66 4.60
C SER A 44 16.56 23.04 5.45
N ASP A 45 15.40 22.37 5.25
CA ASP A 45 14.22 22.66 6.03
C ASP A 45 14.44 22.25 7.49
N LYS A 46 13.93 23.08 8.41
CA LYS A 46 13.94 22.73 9.81
C LYS A 46 12.97 21.57 10.04
N PHE A 47 13.45 20.50 10.66
CA PHE A 47 12.59 19.40 11.07
C PHE A 47 11.61 19.85 12.17
N ASP A 48 10.35 19.43 12.03
CA ASP A 48 9.28 19.74 12.98
C ASP A 48 8.46 18.47 13.24
N ILE A 49 8.73 17.83 14.37
CA ILE A 49 8.07 16.57 14.74
C ILE A 49 6.56 16.72 14.94
N SER A 50 6.07 17.92 15.26
CA SER A 50 4.63 18.17 15.45
C SER A 50 3.81 18.06 14.17
N LYS A 51 4.47 18.00 13.01
CA LYS A 51 3.83 17.80 11.70
C LYS A 51 3.66 16.33 11.32
N ILE A 52 4.20 15.42 12.11
CA ILE A 52 4.08 13.97 11.88
C ILE A 52 2.83 13.46 12.57
N GLU A 53 2.03 12.68 11.84
CA GLU A 53 0.87 12.00 12.41
C GLU A 53 1.29 11.02 13.49
N THR A 54 0.48 10.91 14.54
CA THR A 54 0.78 10.04 15.69
C THR A 54 -0.36 9.09 15.98
N VAL A 55 -0.01 7.90 16.47
CA VAL A 55 -0.93 6.93 17.06
C VAL A 55 -0.41 6.58 18.46
N GLU A 56 -1.26 6.71 19.47
CA GLU A 56 -0.86 6.42 20.84
C GLU A 56 -0.77 4.92 21.09
N LYS A 57 0.30 4.50 21.76
CA LYS A 57 0.48 3.14 22.28
C LYS A 57 0.19 3.16 23.79
N ASP A 58 -0.98 2.68 24.16
CA ASP A 58 -1.50 2.71 25.52
C ASP A 58 -1.29 1.41 26.31
N ARG A 59 -0.72 0.37 25.67
CA ARG A 59 -0.44 -0.96 26.26
C ARG A 59 0.93 -1.49 25.87
N ASP A 60 1.35 -2.60 26.45
CA ASP A 60 2.70 -3.15 26.23
C ASP A 60 2.94 -3.69 24.81
N ASP A 61 1.88 -4.12 24.11
CA ASP A 61 1.91 -4.49 22.69
C ASP A 61 1.24 -3.41 21.82
N PHE A 62 1.67 -3.29 20.59
CA PHE A 62 1.01 -2.48 19.56
C PHE A 62 0.87 -3.32 18.29
N LYS A 63 -0.36 -3.44 17.80
CA LYS A 63 -0.71 -4.33 16.70
C LYS A 63 -1.00 -3.54 15.44
N ILE A 64 -0.26 -3.82 14.38
CA ILE A 64 -0.52 -3.32 13.04
C ILE A 64 -1.06 -4.48 12.20
N LEU A 65 -2.27 -4.34 11.66
CA LEU A 65 -2.83 -5.28 10.71
C LEU A 65 -2.56 -4.75 9.30
N MET A 66 -1.83 -5.52 8.52
CA MET A 66 -1.56 -5.20 7.13
C MET A 66 -2.56 -5.91 6.23
N PHE A 67 -3.33 -5.13 5.50
CA PHE A 67 -4.09 -5.56 4.34
C PHE A 67 -3.30 -5.18 3.09
N THR A 68 -3.26 -6.02 2.09
CA THR A 68 -2.59 -5.68 0.83
C THR A 68 -3.33 -6.27 -0.37
N ASP A 69 -3.21 -5.58 -1.50
CA ASP A 69 -3.73 -6.08 -2.79
C ASP A 69 -5.22 -6.45 -2.74
N THR A 70 -6.02 -5.67 -2.02
CA THR A 70 -7.47 -5.87 -1.91
C THR A 70 -8.16 -5.77 -3.26
N GLN A 71 -7.59 -4.98 -4.18
CA GLN A 71 -7.97 -4.83 -5.57
C GLN A 71 -9.49 -4.75 -5.78
N LEU A 72 -10.16 -3.95 -4.97
CA LEU A 72 -11.58 -3.72 -5.09
C LEU A 72 -11.92 -3.22 -6.49
N TRP A 73 -12.80 -3.94 -7.20
CA TRP A 73 -13.07 -3.69 -8.62
C TRP A 73 -14.30 -2.81 -8.85
N SER A 74 -15.44 -3.27 -8.39
CA SER A 74 -16.70 -2.57 -8.47
C SER A 74 -17.65 -3.16 -7.44
N ASP A 75 -18.70 -2.44 -7.03
CA ASP A 75 -19.71 -2.91 -6.05
C ASP A 75 -20.58 -4.09 -6.54
N LEU A 76 -20.13 -4.89 -7.51
CA LEU A 76 -20.84 -6.01 -8.10
C LEU A 76 -20.67 -7.34 -7.34
N GLY A 77 -20.62 -7.29 -6.01
CA GLY A 77 -20.72 -8.47 -5.15
C GLY A 77 -19.40 -9.07 -4.67
N LYS A 78 -18.30 -9.00 -5.45
CA LYS A 78 -16.99 -9.52 -5.04
C LYS A 78 -16.30 -8.66 -3.98
N ASN A 79 -16.59 -7.36 -3.98
CA ASN A 79 -16.07 -6.49 -2.92
C ASN A 79 -16.60 -6.89 -1.54
N LYS A 80 -17.84 -7.46 -1.49
CA LYS A 80 -18.40 -7.92 -0.21
C LYS A 80 -17.56 -9.02 0.42
N GLU A 81 -17.10 -10.00 -0.36
CA GLU A 81 -16.24 -11.09 0.15
C GLU A 81 -14.93 -10.54 0.74
N CYS A 82 -14.34 -9.53 0.07
CA CYS A 82 -13.14 -8.85 0.57
C CYS A 82 -13.43 -8.10 1.89
N TYR A 83 -14.54 -7.38 1.96
CA TYR A 83 -14.93 -6.68 3.20
C TYR A 83 -15.25 -7.66 4.33
N ASP A 84 -15.95 -8.77 4.05
CA ASP A 84 -16.24 -9.80 5.05
C ASP A 84 -14.91 -10.40 5.62
N GLU A 85 -13.89 -10.58 4.78
CA GLU A 85 -12.58 -11.05 5.19
C GLU A 85 -11.84 -10.01 6.05
N MET A 86 -11.87 -8.73 5.63
CA MET A 86 -11.30 -7.64 6.41
C MET A 86 -11.98 -7.51 7.78
N ASP A 87 -13.32 -7.61 7.83
CA ASP A 87 -14.09 -7.56 9.07
C ASP A 87 -13.68 -8.70 10.02
N ALA A 88 -13.57 -9.93 9.51
CA ALA A 88 -13.15 -11.08 10.29
C ALA A 88 -11.73 -10.91 10.85
N LEU A 89 -10.81 -10.38 10.06
CA LEU A 89 -9.42 -10.11 10.47
C LEU A 89 -9.35 -9.04 11.56
N VAL A 90 -10.09 -7.94 11.41
CA VAL A 90 -10.14 -6.87 12.43
C VAL A 90 -10.74 -7.39 13.74
N GLU A 91 -11.83 -8.18 13.68
CA GLU A 91 -12.44 -8.77 14.87
C GLU A 91 -11.49 -9.73 15.59
N GLN A 92 -10.79 -10.57 14.82
CA GLN A 92 -9.87 -11.58 15.35
C GLN A 92 -8.60 -10.97 15.95
N THR A 93 -8.00 -9.98 15.28
CA THR A 93 -6.68 -9.44 15.66
C THR A 93 -6.77 -8.23 16.57
N ARG A 94 -7.86 -7.45 16.48
CA ARG A 94 -8.07 -6.20 17.23
C ARG A 94 -6.85 -5.28 17.12
N PRO A 95 -6.53 -4.80 15.91
CA PRO A 95 -5.34 -4.00 15.70
C PRO A 95 -5.51 -2.58 16.25
N ASP A 96 -4.38 -1.94 16.54
CA ASP A 96 -4.30 -0.53 16.93
C ASP A 96 -4.15 0.39 15.72
N MET A 97 -3.64 -0.16 14.61
CA MET A 97 -3.45 0.51 13.34
C MET A 97 -3.61 -0.47 12.19
N ILE A 98 -4.05 0.02 11.03
CA ILE A 98 -4.12 -0.76 9.79
C ILE A 98 -3.22 -0.11 8.75
N THR A 99 -2.45 -0.93 8.00
CA THR A 99 -1.66 -0.47 6.85
C THR A 99 -2.12 -1.14 5.57
N LEU A 100 -2.03 -0.41 4.45
CA LEU A 100 -2.40 -0.92 3.12
C LEU A 100 -1.30 -0.55 2.10
N PRO A 101 -0.29 -1.40 1.89
CA PRO A 101 0.82 -1.12 0.98
C PRO A 101 0.46 -1.34 -0.50
N GLY A 102 -0.57 -0.64 -0.97
CA GLY A 102 -0.91 -0.51 -2.38
C GLY A 102 -1.94 -1.50 -2.93
N ASP A 103 -2.33 -1.23 -4.16
CA ASP A 103 -3.31 -1.99 -4.94
C ASP A 103 -4.64 -2.19 -4.20
N VAL A 104 -5.09 -1.12 -3.53
CA VAL A 104 -6.35 -1.10 -2.79
C VAL A 104 -7.54 -1.13 -3.77
N LEU A 105 -7.47 -0.31 -4.80
CA LEU A 105 -8.50 -0.17 -5.81
C LEU A 105 -7.91 -0.49 -7.19
N SER A 106 -8.57 -1.35 -7.96
CA SER A 106 -8.09 -1.67 -9.30
C SER A 106 -8.84 -0.92 -10.40
N ALA A 107 -8.10 -0.49 -11.42
CA ALA A 107 -8.60 0.10 -12.65
C ALA A 107 -9.65 1.21 -12.44
N MET A 108 -10.84 1.10 -13.05
CA MET A 108 -11.93 2.07 -12.94
C MET A 108 -12.60 2.10 -11.56
N ALA A 109 -12.35 1.11 -10.71
CA ALA A 109 -13.00 1.01 -9.41
C ALA A 109 -12.67 2.21 -8.50
N SER A 110 -11.47 2.79 -8.60
CA SER A 110 -11.07 3.96 -7.83
C SER A 110 -12.10 5.11 -7.90
N ARG A 111 -12.74 5.30 -9.07
CA ARG A 111 -13.75 6.34 -9.26
C ARG A 111 -15.04 6.07 -8.51
N PHE A 112 -15.47 4.81 -8.44
CA PHE A 112 -16.81 4.42 -7.96
C PHE A 112 -16.79 3.85 -6.56
N SER A 113 -15.72 3.13 -6.21
CA SER A 113 -15.62 2.36 -4.96
C SER A 113 -14.86 3.08 -3.84
N ILE A 114 -14.06 4.12 -4.14
CA ILE A 114 -13.22 4.77 -3.12
C ILE A 114 -14.00 5.30 -1.91
N ASN A 115 -15.16 5.91 -2.15
CA ASN A 115 -15.95 6.45 -1.03
C ASN A 115 -16.54 5.33 -0.14
N ASN A 116 -16.94 4.19 -0.76
CA ASN A 116 -17.43 3.03 -0.01
C ASN A 116 -16.31 2.37 0.76
N PHE A 117 -15.13 2.25 0.15
CA PHE A 117 -13.94 1.75 0.82
C PHE A 117 -13.56 2.61 2.04
N ILE A 118 -13.45 3.93 1.86
CA ILE A 118 -13.15 4.87 2.97
C ILE A 118 -14.19 4.74 4.08
N LYS A 119 -15.48 4.74 3.73
CA LYS A 119 -16.55 4.57 4.72
C LYS A 119 -16.43 3.23 5.47
N HIS A 120 -16.04 2.16 4.78
CA HIS A 120 -15.82 0.86 5.39
C HIS A 120 -14.65 0.89 6.37
N MET A 121 -13.50 1.42 5.94
CA MET A 121 -12.31 1.58 6.79
C MET A 121 -12.60 2.45 8.02
N ASP A 122 -13.28 3.58 7.84
CA ASP A 122 -13.60 4.50 8.94
C ASP A 122 -14.62 3.88 9.92
N SER A 123 -15.41 2.88 9.48
CA SER A 123 -16.35 2.19 10.38
C SER A 123 -15.65 1.40 11.48
N TYR A 124 -14.41 0.99 11.29
CA TYR A 124 -13.60 0.34 12.31
C TYR A 124 -13.18 1.29 13.44
N LYS A 125 -13.12 2.60 13.17
CA LYS A 125 -12.60 3.62 14.09
C LYS A 125 -11.16 3.34 14.53
N ILE A 126 -10.40 2.73 13.65
CA ILE A 126 -8.99 2.40 13.83
C ILE A 126 -8.19 3.26 12.84
N PRO A 127 -7.11 3.93 13.27
CA PRO A 127 -6.23 4.65 12.35
C PRO A 127 -5.73 3.75 11.23
N TRP A 128 -5.78 4.24 9.98
CA TRP A 128 -5.33 3.47 8.84
C TRP A 128 -4.47 4.28 7.87
N ALA A 129 -3.47 3.64 7.29
CA ALA A 129 -2.41 4.26 6.51
C ALA A 129 -2.20 3.52 5.17
N PRO A 130 -2.70 4.04 4.03
CA PRO A 130 -2.49 3.46 2.72
C PRO A 130 -1.25 4.05 2.02
N VAL A 131 -0.68 3.29 1.09
CA VAL A 131 0.20 3.77 0.04
C VAL A 131 -0.37 3.31 -1.31
N PHE A 132 0.03 3.93 -2.42
CA PHE A 132 -0.46 3.53 -3.73
C PHE A 132 0.38 2.40 -4.34
N GLY A 133 -0.30 1.50 -5.07
CA GLY A 133 0.28 0.50 -5.93
C GLY A 133 0.10 0.83 -7.42
N ASN A 134 0.45 -0.11 -8.30
CA ASN A 134 0.37 0.10 -9.75
C ASN A 134 -1.05 0.06 -10.30
N HIS A 135 -1.95 -0.69 -9.67
CA HIS A 135 -3.34 -0.78 -10.11
C HIS A 135 -4.20 0.41 -9.66
N ASP A 136 -3.80 1.16 -8.65
CA ASP A 136 -4.54 2.32 -8.17
C ASP A 136 -4.65 3.46 -9.21
N ASN A 137 -3.81 3.45 -10.25
CA ASN A 137 -3.78 4.47 -11.32
C ASN A 137 -3.67 3.90 -12.75
N GLU A 138 -4.14 2.70 -13.00
CA GLU A 138 -4.03 2.07 -14.34
C GLU A 138 -4.85 2.78 -15.42
N ILE A 139 -6.04 3.27 -15.07
CA ILE A 139 -6.92 3.98 -16.00
C ILE A 139 -6.99 5.44 -15.56
N PRO A 140 -6.66 6.40 -16.44
CA PRO A 140 -6.54 7.82 -16.09
C PRO A 140 -7.91 8.51 -15.90
N THR A 141 -8.86 7.83 -15.25
CA THR A 141 -10.15 8.42 -14.87
C THR A 141 -10.07 9.14 -13.53
N THR A 142 -9.07 8.79 -12.72
CA THR A 142 -8.74 9.48 -11.46
C THR A 142 -7.22 9.59 -11.34
N THR A 143 -6.73 10.70 -10.81
CA THR A 143 -5.32 10.84 -10.46
C THR A 143 -5.07 10.40 -9.03
N LEU A 144 -3.82 10.06 -8.70
CA LEU A 144 -3.43 9.81 -7.31
C LEU A 144 -3.68 11.02 -6.41
N ASN A 145 -3.51 12.24 -6.93
CA ASN A 145 -3.87 13.45 -6.18
C ASN A 145 -5.36 13.48 -5.81
N TRP A 146 -6.25 13.07 -6.72
CA TRP A 146 -7.69 13.02 -6.42
C TRP A 146 -8.02 11.94 -5.39
N GLN A 147 -7.41 10.76 -5.50
CA GLN A 147 -7.57 9.71 -4.51
C GLN A 147 -6.98 10.14 -3.15
N GLY A 148 -5.80 10.77 -3.17
CA GLY A 148 -5.18 11.36 -1.99
C GLY A 148 -6.05 12.43 -1.31
N ASP A 149 -6.74 13.31 -2.08
CA ASP A 149 -7.72 14.25 -1.51
C ASP A 149 -8.84 13.52 -0.74
N LYS A 150 -9.24 12.32 -1.21
CA LYS A 150 -10.26 11.51 -0.55
C LYS A 150 -9.75 10.88 0.74
N TYR A 151 -8.54 10.35 0.70
CA TYR A 151 -7.88 9.78 1.88
C TYR A 151 -7.61 10.83 2.96
N GLU A 152 -7.05 12.00 2.57
CA GLU A 152 -6.79 13.11 3.51
C GLU A 152 -8.07 13.71 4.12
N ALA A 153 -9.23 13.52 3.47
CA ALA A 153 -10.51 13.98 3.99
C ALA A 153 -11.21 12.98 4.92
N SER A 154 -10.67 11.77 5.08
CA SER A 154 -11.20 10.72 5.96
C SER A 154 -10.81 10.99 7.41
N GLU A 155 -11.69 10.62 8.36
CA GLU A 155 -11.51 10.89 9.78
C GLU A 155 -10.39 10.04 10.40
N TYR A 156 -10.25 8.78 9.96
CA TYR A 156 -9.29 7.83 10.53
C TYR A 156 -8.10 7.54 9.61
N CYS A 157 -8.06 8.14 8.42
CA CYS A 157 -6.96 7.95 7.49
C CYS A 157 -5.78 8.84 7.81
N LEU A 158 -4.62 8.25 8.00
CA LEU A 158 -3.37 8.95 8.30
C LEU A 158 -2.60 9.38 7.04
N PHE A 159 -3.17 9.14 5.85
CA PHE A 159 -2.53 9.43 4.57
C PHE A 159 -2.17 10.90 4.43
N LYS A 160 -0.95 11.14 3.93
CA LYS A 160 -0.51 12.44 3.43
C LYS A 160 0.09 12.26 2.05
N LYS A 161 -0.19 13.19 1.15
CA LYS A 161 0.42 13.17 -0.19
C LYS A 161 1.95 13.23 -0.15
N GLY A 162 2.50 13.81 0.93
CA GLY A 162 3.93 14.04 1.11
C GLY A 162 4.47 15.14 0.18
N PRO A 163 5.76 15.45 0.15
CA PRO A 163 6.34 16.50 -0.67
C PRO A 163 6.19 16.26 -2.17
N SER A 164 5.82 17.28 -2.92
CA SER A 164 5.52 17.20 -4.36
C SER A 164 6.75 17.05 -5.25
N ASN A 165 7.93 17.27 -4.72
CA ASN A 165 9.21 17.09 -5.39
C ASN A 165 9.83 15.71 -5.13
N LEU A 166 9.16 14.86 -4.34
CA LEU A 166 9.50 13.45 -4.26
C LEU A 166 8.81 12.67 -5.37
N TYR A 167 9.39 11.53 -5.74
CA TYR A 167 8.74 10.60 -6.64
C TYR A 167 7.47 10.02 -5.98
N GLY A 168 6.39 9.89 -6.75
CA GLY A 168 5.14 9.30 -6.26
C GLY A 168 4.21 10.27 -5.53
N CYS A 169 3.23 9.70 -4.85
CA CYS A 169 2.23 10.40 -4.03
C CYS A 169 1.91 9.52 -2.82
N GLY A 170 2.07 10.03 -1.63
CA GLY A 170 1.88 9.24 -0.41
C GLY A 170 3.21 8.82 0.23
N ASN A 171 4.18 9.75 0.27
CA ASN A 171 5.40 9.58 1.08
C ASN A 171 5.21 10.31 2.40
N TYR A 172 4.96 9.57 3.49
CA TYR A 172 4.69 10.14 4.80
C TYR A 172 5.14 9.22 5.93
N VAL A 173 5.15 9.76 7.15
CA VAL A 173 5.56 9.05 8.36
C VAL A 173 4.41 9.09 9.35
N VAL A 174 4.24 8.02 10.12
CA VAL A 174 3.39 7.95 11.29
C VAL A 174 4.27 7.54 12.47
N ASN A 175 4.24 8.30 13.56
CA ASN A 175 4.92 7.91 14.78
C ASN A 175 3.95 7.20 15.73
N ILE A 176 4.34 6.04 16.21
CA ILE A 176 3.73 5.40 17.36
C ILE A 176 4.36 6.06 18.59
N VAL A 177 3.54 6.62 19.47
CA VAL A 177 4.00 7.41 20.61
C VAL A 177 3.55 6.79 21.94
N GLU A 178 4.35 6.95 22.99
CA GLU A 178 3.99 6.72 24.37
C GLU A 178 4.22 8.03 25.16
N ASN A 179 3.18 8.59 25.73
CA ASN A 179 3.24 9.89 26.43
C ASN A 179 3.88 11.00 25.55
N ASP A 180 3.38 11.17 24.33
CA ASP A 180 3.83 12.12 23.33
C ASP A 180 5.28 11.93 22.81
N LYS A 181 5.93 10.83 23.18
CA LYS A 181 7.29 10.52 22.70
C LYS A 181 7.24 9.42 21.64
N PRO A 182 7.89 9.60 20.49
CA PRO A 182 7.95 8.57 19.47
C PRO A 182 8.73 7.35 19.99
N VAL A 183 8.08 6.18 19.98
CA VAL A 183 8.67 4.90 20.37
C VAL A 183 8.88 3.97 19.19
N TYR A 184 8.18 4.22 18.07
CA TYR A 184 8.34 3.50 16.82
C TYR A 184 7.89 4.40 15.65
N SER A 185 8.51 4.26 14.47
CA SER A 185 8.11 5.02 13.29
C SER A 185 7.71 4.09 12.14
N VAL A 186 6.62 4.43 11.47
CA VAL A 186 6.10 3.73 10.30
C VAL A 186 6.22 4.64 9.08
N TYR A 187 7.06 4.27 8.12
CA TYR A 187 7.25 4.99 6.87
C TYR A 187 6.40 4.39 5.77
N MET A 188 5.51 5.19 5.20
CA MET A 188 4.71 4.84 4.04
C MET A 188 5.34 5.47 2.81
N LEU A 189 5.78 4.65 1.85
CA LEU A 189 6.63 5.09 0.74
C LEU A 189 6.07 4.61 -0.61
N ASP A 190 5.66 5.54 -1.46
CA ASP A 190 5.28 5.21 -2.85
C ASP A 190 6.54 4.95 -3.67
N ASN A 191 6.85 3.68 -3.91
CA ASN A 191 8.07 3.26 -4.59
C ASN A 191 7.87 2.88 -6.06
N GLY A 192 6.83 3.39 -6.69
CA GLY A 192 6.71 3.36 -8.14
C GLY A 192 5.48 2.68 -8.70
N ARG A 193 5.49 2.58 -10.01
CA ARG A 193 4.42 2.03 -10.86
C ARG A 193 4.94 1.69 -12.23
N TYR A 194 4.12 1.02 -13.02
CA TYR A 194 4.45 0.75 -14.43
C TYR A 194 4.28 2.03 -15.27
N LEU A 195 5.35 2.49 -15.93
CA LEU A 195 5.28 3.52 -16.95
C LEU A 195 5.46 2.89 -18.33
N LYS A 196 4.71 3.39 -19.31
CA LYS A 196 4.96 3.08 -20.71
C LYS A 196 6.04 4.02 -21.25
N TYR A 197 7.18 3.47 -21.63
CA TYR A 197 8.22 4.20 -22.33
C TYR A 197 8.43 3.58 -23.73
N ASN A 198 8.27 4.36 -24.80
CA ASN A 198 8.49 3.94 -26.21
C ASN A 198 7.88 2.58 -26.59
N ASN A 199 6.61 2.34 -26.29
CA ASN A 199 5.88 1.09 -26.50
C ASN A 199 6.33 -0.12 -25.66
N ASP A 200 7.38 -0.01 -24.88
CA ASP A 200 7.72 -0.97 -23.84
C ASP A 200 7.11 -0.56 -22.50
N THR A 201 6.55 -1.54 -21.79
CA THR A 201 6.11 -1.34 -20.41
C THR A 201 7.36 -1.39 -19.55
N THR A 202 8.01 -0.25 -19.33
CA THR A 202 9.10 -0.17 -18.37
C THR A 202 8.50 -0.06 -16.97
N LYS A 203 8.94 -0.95 -16.12
CA LYS A 203 8.63 -0.90 -14.69
C LYS A 203 9.55 0.15 -14.07
N GLU A 204 9.03 1.34 -13.77
CA GLU A 204 9.73 2.25 -12.87
C GLU A 204 9.37 1.91 -11.43
N ILE A 205 10.01 0.89 -10.91
CA ILE A 205 9.89 0.43 -9.54
C ILE A 205 11.21 0.78 -8.87
N TYR A 206 11.30 1.94 -8.24
CA TYR A 206 12.50 2.28 -7.48
C TYR A 206 12.22 3.34 -6.42
N MET A 207 13.06 3.36 -5.41
CA MET A 207 13.13 4.43 -4.44
C MET A 207 14.01 5.54 -5.02
N GLY A 208 13.44 6.73 -5.27
CA GLY A 208 14.18 7.87 -5.82
C GLY A 208 15.23 8.42 -4.85
N TYR A 209 16.27 9.05 -5.38
CA TYR A 209 17.32 9.67 -4.56
C TYR A 209 16.76 10.68 -3.54
N GLU A 210 15.81 11.51 -3.97
CA GLU A 210 15.15 12.50 -3.12
C GLU A 210 14.31 11.83 -2.03
N GLN A 211 13.64 10.70 -2.33
CA GLN A 211 12.90 9.94 -1.32
C GLN A 211 13.83 9.36 -0.26
N ILE A 212 14.99 8.81 -0.66
CA ILE A 212 16.00 8.28 0.27
C ILE A 212 16.55 9.40 1.15
N ALA A 213 16.80 10.57 0.56
CA ALA A 213 17.28 11.73 1.29
C ALA A 213 16.23 12.29 2.27
N TRP A 214 14.95 12.29 1.87
CA TRP A 214 13.81 12.67 2.72
C TRP A 214 13.59 11.65 3.85
N TYR A 215 13.70 10.38 3.57
CA TYR A 215 13.67 9.33 4.59
C TYR A 215 14.79 9.53 5.62
N GLU A 216 16.06 9.73 5.19
CA GLU A 216 17.18 10.01 6.08
C GLU A 216 16.91 11.25 6.95
N TRP A 217 16.41 12.33 6.37
CA TRP A 217 16.08 13.56 7.07
C TRP A 217 15.03 13.33 8.17
N ASN A 218 13.97 12.56 7.89
CA ASN A 218 12.97 12.21 8.89
C ASN A 218 13.55 11.34 10.00
N VAL A 219 14.32 10.30 9.67
CA VAL A 219 14.93 9.42 10.68
C VAL A 219 15.82 10.24 11.62
N LEU A 220 16.68 11.10 11.08
CA LEU A 220 17.57 11.94 11.89
C LEU A 220 16.80 12.94 12.74
N GLY A 221 15.79 13.58 12.19
CA GLY A 221 14.98 14.55 12.93
C GLY A 221 14.14 13.91 14.04
N ILE A 222 13.55 12.73 13.80
CA ILE A 222 12.81 11.98 14.81
C ILE A 222 13.75 11.51 15.93
N ASN A 223 14.92 10.99 15.57
CA ASN A 223 15.92 10.54 16.54
C ASN A 223 16.44 11.69 17.42
N GLU A 224 16.67 12.87 16.82
CA GLU A 224 17.07 14.08 17.57
C GLU A 224 15.97 14.49 18.54
N ALA A 225 14.71 14.51 18.10
CA ALA A 225 13.59 14.87 18.97
C ALA A 225 13.34 13.85 20.09
N ALA A 226 13.55 12.57 19.83
CA ALA A 226 13.40 11.51 20.82
C ALA A 226 14.61 11.40 21.78
N GLY A 227 15.82 11.80 21.34
CA GLY A 227 17.06 11.63 22.07
C GLY A 227 17.70 10.23 21.94
N TYR A 228 17.19 9.38 21.07
CA TYR A 228 17.71 8.03 20.77
C TYR A 228 17.32 7.59 19.35
N THR A 229 17.90 6.47 18.88
CA THR A 229 17.51 5.90 17.60
C THR A 229 16.14 5.21 17.73
N VAL A 230 15.09 5.87 17.21
CA VAL A 230 13.73 5.33 17.18
C VAL A 230 13.68 4.18 16.18
N PRO A 231 13.30 2.96 16.60
CA PRO A 231 13.14 1.84 15.68
C PRO A 231 12.00 2.13 14.68
N SER A 232 12.12 1.56 13.48
CA SER A 232 11.12 1.81 12.46
C SER A 232 10.90 0.63 11.52
N MET A 233 9.81 0.71 10.76
CA MET A 233 9.49 -0.14 9.63
C MET A 233 9.02 0.68 8.44
N THR A 234 9.11 0.10 7.24
CA THR A 234 8.65 0.75 6.02
C THR A 234 7.65 -0.12 5.28
N PHE A 235 6.67 0.52 4.67
CA PHE A 235 5.69 -0.09 3.81
C PHE A 235 5.75 0.55 2.42
N SER A 236 5.85 -0.28 1.41
CA SER A 236 5.82 0.12 0.00
C SER A 236 5.14 -0.98 -0.81
N HIS A 237 4.67 -0.66 -2.01
CA HIS A 237 3.97 -1.66 -2.80
C HIS A 237 4.91 -2.72 -3.38
N PHE A 238 5.99 -2.29 -4.03
CA PHE A 238 6.95 -3.20 -4.63
C PHE A 238 8.05 -3.61 -3.66
N ALA A 239 8.54 -4.85 -3.84
CA ALA A 239 9.69 -5.34 -3.10
C ALA A 239 10.99 -4.58 -3.42
N GLN A 240 11.93 -4.59 -2.49
CA GLN A 240 13.30 -4.14 -2.75
C GLN A 240 14.11 -5.26 -3.44
N PRO A 241 15.10 -4.93 -4.30
CA PRO A 241 15.95 -5.94 -4.93
C PRO A 241 16.67 -6.85 -3.93
N GLU A 242 17.01 -6.34 -2.76
CA GLU A 242 17.64 -7.11 -1.69
C GLU A 242 16.71 -8.20 -1.13
N PHE A 243 15.39 -8.03 -1.19
CA PHE A 243 14.44 -9.08 -0.83
C PHE A 243 14.53 -10.25 -1.83
N LYS A 244 14.59 -9.95 -3.12
CA LYS A 244 14.79 -10.96 -4.15
C LYS A 244 16.07 -11.76 -3.90
N GLU A 245 17.18 -11.08 -3.63
CA GLU A 245 18.45 -11.71 -3.31
C GLU A 245 18.37 -12.60 -2.07
N ALA A 246 17.65 -12.15 -1.03
CA ALA A 246 17.47 -12.94 0.19
C ALA A 246 16.63 -14.22 -0.08
N VAL A 247 15.57 -14.15 -0.90
CA VAL A 247 14.80 -15.33 -1.32
C VAL A 247 15.66 -16.28 -2.15
N GLU A 248 16.45 -15.77 -3.11
CA GLU A 248 17.37 -16.58 -3.91
C GLU A 248 18.44 -17.27 -3.03
N LYS A 249 18.90 -16.60 -1.99
CA LYS A 249 19.96 -17.08 -1.10
C LYS A 249 19.50 -18.14 -0.11
N TYR A 250 18.31 -17.97 0.47
CA TYR A 250 17.85 -18.80 1.59
C TYR A 250 16.66 -19.68 1.25
N GLY A 251 15.89 -19.32 0.22
CA GLY A 251 14.70 -20.08 -0.16
C GLY A 251 15.05 -21.46 -0.71
N VAL A 252 14.33 -22.47 -0.24
CA VAL A 252 14.44 -23.84 -0.77
C VAL A 252 13.42 -24.00 -1.88
N LYS A 253 13.91 -24.25 -3.11
CA LYS A 253 13.08 -24.41 -4.30
C LYS A 253 12.32 -25.74 -4.24
N GLY A 254 10.99 -25.66 -4.37
CA GLY A 254 10.11 -26.83 -4.41
C GLY A 254 9.87 -27.35 -5.83
N ASP A 255 9.13 -28.46 -5.91
CA ASP A 255 8.75 -29.09 -7.20
C ASP A 255 7.80 -28.18 -8.02
N ASP A 256 7.09 -27.29 -7.39
CA ASP A 256 6.19 -26.30 -8.01
C ASP A 256 6.92 -25.01 -8.46
N GLU A 257 8.25 -25.06 -8.50
CA GLU A 257 9.14 -23.96 -8.87
C GLU A 257 9.17 -22.78 -7.85
N GLY A 258 8.37 -22.81 -6.80
CA GLY A 258 8.36 -21.81 -5.74
C GLY A 258 9.43 -22.03 -4.68
N TYR A 259 9.54 -21.10 -3.75
CA TYR A 259 10.57 -21.07 -2.71
C TYR A 259 9.92 -21.09 -1.32
N THR A 260 10.24 -22.09 -0.50
CA THR A 260 9.88 -22.11 0.93
C THR A 260 11.02 -21.50 1.74
N ILE A 261 10.71 -20.59 2.65
CA ILE A 261 11.70 -19.98 3.53
C ILE A 261 11.89 -20.86 4.76
N PRO A 262 13.13 -21.36 5.00
CA PRO A 262 13.44 -22.13 6.20
C PRO A 262 13.28 -21.33 7.48
N SER A 263 12.86 -21.97 8.57
CA SER A 263 12.55 -21.32 9.85
C SER A 263 13.72 -20.57 10.50
N GLU A 264 14.95 -20.95 10.20
CA GLU A 264 16.17 -20.25 10.66
C GLU A 264 16.41 -18.89 9.97
N HIS A 265 15.71 -18.64 8.83
CA HIS A 265 15.83 -17.40 8.07
C HIS A 265 14.52 -16.61 8.01
N GLY A 266 13.40 -17.21 8.42
CA GLY A 266 12.10 -16.57 8.39
C GLY A 266 10.95 -17.58 8.29
N PHE A 267 9.94 -17.30 7.44
CA PHE A 267 8.82 -18.20 7.21
C PHE A 267 8.14 -17.91 5.86
N GLY A 268 7.21 -18.77 5.51
CA GLY A 268 6.30 -18.55 4.38
C GLY A 268 6.87 -19.05 3.05
N TYR A 269 6.24 -18.57 1.98
CA TYR A 269 6.41 -19.10 0.64
C TYR A 269 6.44 -17.99 -0.40
N SER A 270 7.26 -18.12 -1.42
CA SER A 270 7.35 -17.24 -2.57
C SER A 270 7.20 -18.06 -3.85
N GLN A 271 6.06 -17.92 -4.53
CA GLN A 271 5.82 -18.65 -5.79
C GLN A 271 6.79 -18.22 -6.87
N TYR A 272 7.09 -16.93 -6.90
CA TYR A 272 8.05 -16.31 -7.82
C TYR A 272 9.09 -15.55 -7.01
N LEU A 273 10.24 -15.29 -7.61
CA LEU A 273 11.17 -14.33 -7.04
C LEU A 273 10.52 -12.95 -6.97
N PRO A 274 10.70 -12.21 -5.86
CA PRO A 274 10.12 -10.90 -5.65
C PRO A 274 10.17 -9.96 -6.84
N GLY A 275 8.99 -9.44 -7.24
CA GLY A 275 8.84 -8.41 -8.25
C GLY A 275 9.41 -7.08 -7.76
N CYS A 276 10.58 -6.70 -8.26
CA CYS A 276 11.32 -5.53 -7.78
C CYS A 276 11.95 -4.74 -8.93
N ALA A 277 12.54 -3.59 -8.60
CA ALA A 277 13.37 -2.84 -9.52
C ALA A 277 14.55 -3.70 -10.02
N PRO A 278 15.00 -3.45 -11.26
CA PRO A 278 16.17 -4.19 -11.80
C PRO A 278 17.49 -3.79 -11.14
N VAL A 279 17.52 -2.66 -10.40
CA VAL A 279 18.74 -2.07 -9.81
C VAL A 279 18.45 -1.63 -8.38
N LYS A 280 19.41 -1.85 -7.49
CA LYS A 280 19.37 -1.33 -6.12
C LYS A 280 19.45 0.19 -6.11
N SER A 281 18.55 0.81 -5.36
CA SER A 281 18.53 2.28 -5.20
C SER A 281 19.50 2.81 -4.13
N GLY A 282 20.04 1.91 -3.29
CA GLY A 282 20.77 2.26 -2.07
C GLY A 282 19.88 2.56 -0.86
N PHE A 283 18.56 2.33 -0.97
CA PHE A 283 17.61 2.55 0.14
C PHE A 283 17.90 1.62 1.32
N VAL A 284 18.08 0.32 1.05
CA VAL A 284 18.37 -0.68 2.09
C VAL A 284 19.71 -0.39 2.77
N ASP A 285 20.73 0.01 1.99
CA ASP A 285 22.00 0.43 2.56
C ASP A 285 21.85 1.65 3.49
N LYS A 286 20.97 2.59 3.12
CA LYS A 286 20.62 3.73 3.97
C LYS A 286 19.94 3.29 5.26
N CYS A 287 18.96 2.36 5.20
CA CYS A 287 18.32 1.78 6.38
C CYS A 287 19.35 1.15 7.35
N LYS A 288 20.23 0.31 6.81
CA LYS A 288 21.33 -0.31 7.59
C LYS A 288 22.24 0.72 8.24
N LYS A 289 22.66 1.75 7.49
CA LYS A 289 23.53 2.82 7.98
C LYS A 289 22.90 3.62 9.11
N LEU A 290 21.62 3.92 9.03
CA LEU A 290 20.90 4.70 10.06
C LEU A 290 20.52 3.84 11.27
N GLY A 291 20.36 2.53 11.11
CA GLY A 291 20.05 1.59 12.17
C GLY A 291 18.63 1.65 12.72
N SER A 292 17.79 2.53 12.18
CA SER A 292 16.38 2.72 12.60
C SER A 292 15.49 1.64 12.00
N THR A 293 15.43 1.52 10.65
CA THR A 293 14.56 0.55 9.97
C THR A 293 15.18 -0.84 9.92
N LYS A 294 14.45 -1.82 10.44
CA LYS A 294 14.82 -3.25 10.40
C LYS A 294 13.80 -4.13 9.71
N TYR A 295 12.63 -3.59 9.35
CA TYR A 295 11.54 -4.32 8.74
C TYR A 295 11.03 -3.56 7.50
N ILE A 296 10.94 -4.25 6.38
CA ILE A 296 10.48 -3.71 5.09
C ILE A 296 9.36 -4.59 4.59
N PHE A 297 8.15 -4.03 4.50
CA PHE A 297 6.95 -4.72 4.07
C PHE A 297 6.54 -4.29 2.67
N CYS A 298 6.03 -5.25 1.88
CA CYS A 298 5.50 -5.00 0.54
C CYS A 298 4.27 -5.87 0.23
N GLY A 299 3.57 -5.52 -0.86
CA GLY A 299 2.51 -6.27 -1.49
C GLY A 299 2.91 -6.71 -2.90
N HIS A 300 2.02 -6.55 -3.90
CA HIS A 300 2.22 -6.73 -5.31
C HIS A 300 2.16 -8.19 -5.81
N ASP A 301 2.96 -9.09 -5.27
CA ASP A 301 2.99 -10.49 -5.72
C ASP A 301 2.01 -11.33 -4.87
N HIS A 302 0.80 -11.52 -5.37
CA HIS A 302 -0.33 -12.08 -4.63
C HIS A 302 -0.13 -13.52 -4.16
N GLU A 303 0.79 -14.25 -4.78
CA GLU A 303 1.10 -15.66 -4.46
C GLU A 303 2.29 -15.78 -3.49
N ASN A 304 2.85 -14.64 -3.08
CA ASN A 304 3.97 -14.57 -2.14
C ASN A 304 3.47 -14.16 -0.75
N ASN A 305 3.92 -14.87 0.28
CA ASN A 305 3.69 -14.52 1.68
C ASN A 305 4.96 -14.73 2.53
N ALA A 306 6.10 -14.77 1.86
CA ALA A 306 7.40 -15.00 2.48
C ALA A 306 7.83 -13.83 3.35
N SER A 307 8.44 -14.17 4.49
CA SER A 307 9.23 -13.27 5.32
C SER A 307 10.64 -13.83 5.44
N VAL A 308 11.66 -13.04 5.13
CA VAL A 308 13.06 -13.49 5.19
C VAL A 308 13.95 -12.41 5.78
N THR A 309 14.89 -12.82 6.64
CA THR A 309 15.86 -11.93 7.25
C THR A 309 17.24 -12.12 6.60
N ASP A 310 17.80 -11.05 6.07
CA ASP A 310 19.16 -10.99 5.56
C ASP A 310 19.86 -9.71 6.04
N ASP A 311 21.08 -9.87 6.52
CA ASP A 311 21.97 -8.78 6.93
C ASP A 311 21.30 -7.72 7.83
N GLY A 312 20.51 -8.20 8.82
CA GLY A 312 19.85 -7.38 9.83
C GLY A 312 18.57 -6.67 9.37
N ILE A 313 18.10 -6.91 8.15
CA ILE A 313 16.80 -6.45 7.64
C ILE A 313 15.89 -7.65 7.40
N THR A 314 14.65 -7.55 7.89
CA THR A 314 13.58 -8.51 7.60
C THR A 314 12.68 -7.94 6.52
N TYR A 315 12.58 -8.66 5.41
CA TYR A 315 11.69 -8.36 4.29
C TYR A 315 10.47 -9.24 4.37
N THR A 316 9.28 -8.69 4.18
CA THR A 316 8.03 -9.44 4.31
C THR A 316 7.03 -9.05 3.23
N TYR A 317 6.53 -10.06 2.50
CA TYR A 317 5.30 -9.92 1.75
C TYR A 317 4.10 -10.00 2.70
N GLY A 318 3.20 -9.04 2.59
CA GLY A 318 1.88 -9.17 3.19
C GLY A 318 1.09 -10.26 2.51
N LEU A 319 0.34 -11.04 3.29
CA LEU A 319 -0.61 -11.99 2.74
C LEU A 319 -1.73 -11.20 2.04
N LYS A 320 -1.99 -11.55 0.76
CA LYS A 320 -3.04 -10.91 -0.03
C LYS A 320 -4.38 -10.93 0.69
N THR A 321 -5.06 -9.78 0.75
CA THR A 321 -6.36 -9.66 1.40
C THR A 321 -7.49 -9.75 0.37
N GLY A 322 -8.46 -10.59 0.68
CA GLY A 322 -9.65 -10.80 -0.13
C GLY A 322 -9.44 -11.61 -1.41
N PRO A 323 -10.53 -12.16 -1.95
CA PRO A 323 -10.49 -12.92 -3.20
C PRO A 323 -10.15 -11.99 -4.36
N SER A 324 -9.48 -12.55 -5.37
CA SER A 324 -9.23 -11.78 -6.58
C SER A 324 -10.50 -11.55 -7.40
N PRO A 325 -10.74 -10.31 -7.85
CA PRO A 325 -11.87 -10.02 -8.74
C PRO A 325 -11.67 -10.58 -10.17
N VAL A 326 -10.45 -10.99 -10.51
CA VAL A 326 -10.07 -11.41 -11.86
C VAL A 326 -9.51 -12.82 -11.87
N PRO A 327 -9.80 -13.65 -12.91
CA PRO A 327 -9.48 -15.08 -12.90
C PRO A 327 -7.99 -15.41 -13.04
N TRP A 328 -7.13 -14.45 -13.32
CA TRP A 328 -5.66 -14.63 -13.44
C TRP A 328 -4.89 -14.24 -12.18
N ASN A 329 -5.58 -13.97 -11.11
CA ASN A 329 -4.99 -13.58 -9.85
C ASN A 329 -5.13 -14.73 -8.85
N TYR A 330 -4.10 -15.56 -8.76
CA TYR A 330 -4.12 -16.86 -8.08
C TYR A 330 -3.40 -16.82 -6.73
N ALA A 331 -3.96 -16.13 -5.73
CA ALA A 331 -3.49 -16.36 -4.38
C ALA A 331 -3.94 -17.76 -3.91
N LYS A 332 -3.02 -18.58 -3.41
CA LYS A 332 -3.33 -19.89 -2.78
C LYS A 332 -4.06 -19.68 -1.47
N GLU A 333 -3.70 -18.62 -0.76
CA GLU A 333 -4.23 -18.22 0.53
C GLU A 333 -4.55 -16.74 0.51
N THR A 334 -5.62 -16.35 1.20
CA THR A 334 -5.96 -14.94 1.45
C THR A 334 -6.19 -14.68 2.93
N GLY A 335 -5.93 -13.45 3.36
CA GLY A 335 -6.05 -13.06 4.75
C GLY A 335 -5.37 -11.72 5.02
N GLY A 336 -4.62 -11.64 6.08
CA GLY A 336 -3.86 -10.45 6.47
C GLY A 336 -2.58 -10.82 7.22
N THR A 337 -1.69 -9.86 7.32
CA THR A 337 -0.45 -10.01 8.08
C THR A 337 -0.52 -9.17 9.34
N LEU A 338 -0.44 -9.80 10.51
CA LEU A 338 -0.38 -9.12 11.80
C LEU A 338 1.07 -8.88 12.20
N ILE A 339 1.37 -7.63 12.52
CA ILE A 339 2.67 -7.17 12.98
C ILE A 339 2.48 -6.69 14.42
N THR A 340 3.11 -7.36 15.39
CA THR A 340 3.00 -7.01 16.81
C THR A 340 4.33 -6.46 17.31
N ILE A 341 4.34 -5.20 17.72
CA ILE A 341 5.48 -4.54 18.35
C ILE A 341 5.33 -4.74 19.86
N ASN A 342 6.20 -5.55 20.46
CA ASN A 342 6.20 -5.84 21.89
C ASN A 342 7.32 -5.09 22.60
N GLY A 343 7.11 -4.73 23.86
CA GLY A 343 8.10 -4.10 24.70
C GLY A 343 8.16 -2.59 24.58
N LYS A 344 9.17 -1.98 25.20
CA LYS A 344 9.33 -0.52 25.32
C LYS A 344 10.75 -0.08 24.98
N GLY A 345 10.85 1.13 24.42
CA GLY A 345 12.15 1.74 24.10
C GLY A 345 12.98 0.89 23.15
N GLU A 346 14.27 0.74 23.45
CA GLU A 346 15.23 -0.01 22.63
C GLU A 346 15.08 -1.54 22.72
N ASN A 347 14.30 -2.04 23.67
CA ASN A 347 14.04 -3.47 23.88
C ASN A 347 12.78 -3.97 23.19
N GLN A 348 12.36 -3.29 22.14
CA GLN A 348 11.21 -3.73 21.35
C GLN A 348 11.59 -4.87 20.43
N ASN A 349 10.71 -5.86 20.33
CA ASN A 349 10.75 -6.89 19.30
C ASN A 349 9.48 -6.85 18.44
N VAL A 350 9.61 -7.28 17.21
CA VAL A 350 8.50 -7.34 16.26
C VAL A 350 8.22 -8.81 15.95
N ASN A 351 6.98 -9.23 16.16
CA ASN A 351 6.46 -10.52 15.72
C ASN A 351 5.61 -10.33 14.47
N ILE A 352 5.75 -11.20 13.48
CA ILE A 352 5.04 -11.15 12.19
C ILE A 352 4.33 -12.48 11.99
N GLU A 353 3.02 -12.45 11.76
CA GLU A 353 2.17 -13.63 11.60
C GLU A 353 1.17 -13.44 10.46
N ASN A 354 1.03 -14.44 9.60
CA ASN A 354 -0.02 -14.45 8.59
C ASN A 354 -1.30 -15.09 9.16
N TYR A 355 -2.40 -14.36 9.06
CA TYR A 355 -3.74 -14.81 9.44
C TYR A 355 -4.49 -15.21 8.18
N VAL A 356 -4.55 -16.50 7.90
CA VAL A 356 -5.23 -17.07 6.73
C VAL A 356 -6.72 -17.17 7.01
N ILE A 357 -7.54 -16.56 6.19
CA ILE A 357 -9.01 -16.68 6.22
C ILE A 357 -9.48 -17.71 5.21
N ASN A 358 -8.97 -17.66 3.98
CA ASN A 358 -9.32 -18.59 2.94
C ASN A 358 -8.06 -19.28 2.40
N SER A 359 -8.12 -20.62 2.30
CA SER A 359 -7.13 -21.41 1.61
C SER A 359 -7.79 -22.13 0.43
N ASN A 360 -7.35 -21.82 -0.79
CA ASN A 360 -7.75 -22.53 -1.98
C ASN A 360 -6.91 -23.82 -2.08
N ASN A 361 -7.39 -24.92 -1.53
CA ASN A 361 -6.83 -26.23 -1.82
C ASN A 361 -7.07 -26.55 -3.30
N ARG A 362 -6.12 -26.21 -4.18
CA ARG A 362 -6.11 -26.65 -5.57
C ARG A 362 -4.97 -27.62 -5.81
#